data_91f100f59dbfaee86040dca2230169cb
#
_entry.id   91f100f59dbfaee86040dca2230169cb
#
_cell.length_a   1.000
_cell.length_b   1.000
_cell.length_c   1.000
_cell.angle_alpha   90.00
_cell.angle_beta   90.00
_cell.angle_gamma   90.00
#
_symmetry.space_group_name_H-M   'P 1'
#
loop_
_entity.id
_entity.type
_entity.pdbx_description
1 polymer ?
#
loop_
_entity_poly.entity_id
_entity_poly.type
_entity_poly.pdbx_seq_one_letter_code
_entity_poly.pdbx_strand_id
1 'polypeptide(L)'
;YLKYVSSEDIIVYSIDEVFIDVTDYLRTYGMTAHELTMTMVRDVLYNTGITATAGIGTNLFLAKIAMDIEAKKSKPDKDGVRIAALDEMTFREKLWTHRPLTDFWRIGKGISQKLEAMQLFTLGDVARASLDPFSEDRLYKTFGVNAELIIDHAWGWEPVTVEDIRQYRPSTSSISSGQVLQCPYDFEKGRLIVREMTELLVLELVRKHVVTKQIVLDIGYDRESLPGERS
;
A
#
# COMPACT_ATOMS: atom_id res chain seq x y z
N TYR A 1 13.41 -10.29 10.55
CA TYR A 1 12.78 -11.30 9.69
C TYR A 1 13.79 -12.21 9.00
N LEU A 2 15.00 -11.72 8.64
CA LEU A 2 16.07 -12.49 7.99
C LEU A 2 16.55 -13.73 8.78
N LYS A 3 16.21 -13.85 10.04
CA LYS A 3 16.42 -15.05 10.86
C LYS A 3 15.52 -16.22 10.43
N TYR A 4 14.41 -15.92 9.79
CA TYR A 4 13.34 -16.89 9.47
C TYR A 4 13.21 -17.15 7.98
N VAL A 5 13.39 -16.13 7.16
CA VAL A 5 13.19 -16.17 5.72
C VAL A 5 14.33 -15.50 4.96
N SER A 6 14.53 -15.88 3.72
CA SER A 6 15.52 -15.24 2.84
C SER A 6 15.14 -13.79 2.55
N SER A 7 16.12 -12.94 2.31
CA SER A 7 15.90 -11.58 1.81
C SER A 7 15.16 -11.55 0.47
N GLU A 8 15.20 -12.65 -0.26
CA GLU A 8 14.53 -12.79 -1.55
C GLU A 8 13.01 -12.88 -1.44
N ASP A 9 12.51 -13.34 -0.32
CA ASP A 9 11.08 -13.50 -0.05
C ASP A 9 10.49 -12.34 0.76
N ILE A 10 11.29 -11.27 0.95
CA ILE A 10 10.87 -10.05 1.65
C ILE A 10 10.80 -8.87 0.69
N ILE A 11 9.65 -8.21 0.64
CA ILE A 11 9.46 -6.92 -0.03
C ILE A 11 9.23 -5.84 1.02
N VAL A 12 10.13 -4.88 1.09
CA VAL A 12 9.95 -3.69 1.92
C VAL A 12 8.93 -2.78 1.22
N TYR A 13 7.75 -2.67 1.81
CA TYR A 13 6.65 -1.88 1.26
C TYR A 13 6.72 -0.42 1.70
N SER A 14 7.01 -0.19 2.97
CA SER A 14 7.22 1.13 3.55
C SER A 14 8.28 1.09 4.65
N ILE A 15 8.47 2.19 5.37
CA ILE A 15 9.44 2.25 6.47
C ILE A 15 9.14 1.26 7.61
N ASP A 16 7.88 0.89 7.76
CA ASP A 16 7.35 0.06 8.86
C ASP A 16 6.53 -1.15 8.39
N GLU A 17 6.42 -1.38 7.09
CA GLU A 17 5.65 -2.48 6.52
C GLU A 17 6.48 -3.33 5.54
N VAL A 18 6.31 -4.63 5.63
CA VAL A 18 6.91 -5.62 4.72
C VAL A 18 5.88 -6.64 4.27
N PHE A 19 6.03 -7.14 3.05
CA PHE A 19 5.43 -8.39 2.62
C PHE A 19 6.47 -9.50 2.69
N ILE A 20 6.05 -10.67 3.11
CA ILE A 20 6.92 -11.84 3.25
C ILE A 20 6.20 -13.04 2.64
N ASP A 21 6.79 -13.67 1.65
CA ASP A 21 6.31 -14.98 1.18
C ASP A 21 6.88 -16.05 2.10
N VAL A 22 5.97 -16.75 2.78
CA VAL A 22 6.34 -17.82 3.72
C VAL A 22 5.98 -19.22 3.20
N THR A 23 5.51 -19.34 1.97
CA THR A 23 4.93 -20.57 1.42
C THR A 23 5.89 -21.75 1.55
N ASP A 24 7.12 -21.63 1.11
CA ASP A 24 8.11 -22.70 1.14
C ASP A 24 8.65 -22.98 2.54
N TYR A 25 8.53 -22.02 3.44
CA TYR A 25 9.04 -22.11 4.82
C TYR A 25 8.11 -22.91 5.75
N LEU A 26 6.81 -22.95 5.46
CA LEU A 26 5.83 -23.64 6.32
C LEU A 26 6.17 -25.11 6.49
N ARG A 27 6.56 -25.76 5.39
CA ARG A 27 6.98 -27.17 5.44
C ARG A 27 8.31 -27.36 6.19
N THR A 28 9.25 -26.45 5.95
CA THR A 28 10.59 -26.49 6.58
C THR A 28 10.52 -26.35 8.10
N TYR A 29 9.66 -25.46 8.58
CA TYR A 29 9.47 -25.23 10.01
C TYR A 29 8.42 -26.18 10.63
N GLY A 30 7.64 -26.91 9.83
CA GLY A 30 6.52 -27.73 10.33
C GLY A 30 5.44 -26.87 11.03
N MET A 31 5.25 -25.64 10.57
CA MET A 31 4.34 -24.64 11.17
C MET A 31 3.26 -24.24 10.18
N THR A 32 2.11 -23.83 10.70
CA THR A 32 1.12 -23.07 9.92
C THR A 32 1.61 -21.64 9.70
N ALA A 33 1.03 -20.96 8.71
CA ALA A 33 1.33 -19.54 8.45
C ALA A 33 1.08 -18.67 9.70
N HIS A 34 0.05 -18.97 10.47
CA HIS A 34 -0.26 -18.27 11.72
C HIS A 34 0.82 -18.48 12.79
N GLU A 35 1.27 -19.72 12.99
CA GLU A 35 2.31 -20.05 13.99
C GLU A 35 3.64 -19.40 13.62
N LEU A 36 4.03 -19.44 12.34
CA LEU A 36 5.26 -18.80 11.88
C LEU A 36 5.17 -17.27 12.02
N THR A 37 4.05 -16.66 11.62
CA THR A 37 3.81 -15.22 11.78
C THR A 37 3.88 -14.83 13.26
N MET A 38 3.20 -15.56 14.15
CA MET A 38 3.25 -15.31 15.58
C MET A 38 4.66 -15.40 16.14
N THR A 39 5.43 -16.38 15.69
CA THR A 39 6.85 -16.57 16.09
C THR A 39 7.69 -15.37 15.67
N MET A 40 7.57 -14.93 14.44
CA MET A 40 8.31 -13.76 13.91
C MET A 40 7.93 -12.47 14.63
N VAL A 41 6.63 -12.21 14.83
CA VAL A 41 6.15 -10.98 15.46
C VAL A 41 6.59 -10.93 16.94
N ARG A 42 6.53 -12.06 17.66
CA ARG A 42 7.01 -12.12 19.05
C ARG A 42 8.53 -11.97 19.16
N ASP A 43 9.29 -12.52 18.21
CA ASP A 43 10.75 -12.32 18.19
C ASP A 43 11.10 -10.84 17.97
N VAL A 44 10.37 -10.14 17.10
CA VAL A 44 10.52 -8.67 16.92
C VAL A 44 10.19 -7.95 18.24
N LEU A 45 9.04 -8.25 18.85
CA LEU A 45 8.63 -7.63 20.11
C LEU A 45 9.68 -7.87 21.21
N TYR A 46 10.15 -9.10 21.35
CA TYR A 46 11.12 -9.47 22.39
C TYR A 46 12.46 -8.76 22.22
N ASN A 47 12.95 -8.61 20.99
CA ASN A 47 14.24 -8.01 20.71
C ASN A 47 14.22 -6.48 20.61
N THR A 48 13.08 -5.88 20.27
CA THR A 48 12.98 -4.43 19.98
C THR A 48 12.01 -3.69 20.89
N GLY A 49 11.13 -4.38 21.60
CA GLY A 49 10.01 -3.79 22.33
C GLY A 49 8.88 -3.25 21.45
N ILE A 50 8.94 -3.46 20.13
CA ILE A 50 7.96 -2.95 19.16
C ILE A 50 6.93 -4.04 18.87
N THR A 51 5.65 -3.75 19.10
CA THR A 51 4.54 -4.63 18.68
C THR A 51 4.27 -4.46 17.20
N ALA A 52 3.86 -5.54 16.53
CA ALA A 52 3.45 -5.51 15.14
C ALA A 52 2.06 -6.13 14.96
N THR A 53 1.36 -5.67 13.95
CA THR A 53 0.11 -6.27 13.45
C THR A 53 0.42 -7.01 12.17
N ALA A 54 -0.14 -8.18 11.96
CA ALA A 54 0.10 -8.97 10.77
C ALA A 54 -1.21 -9.40 10.09
N GLY A 55 -1.17 -9.43 8.78
CA GLY A 55 -2.18 -10.03 7.93
C GLY A 55 -1.62 -11.23 7.18
N ILE A 56 -2.36 -12.31 7.13
CA ILE A 56 -2.04 -13.52 6.37
C ILE A 56 -3.04 -13.62 5.22
N GLY A 57 -2.56 -13.84 4.02
CA GLY A 57 -3.39 -13.98 2.83
C GLY A 57 -2.80 -14.97 1.84
N THR A 58 -3.63 -15.51 0.96
CA THR A 58 -3.22 -16.36 -0.16
C THR A 58 -2.57 -15.57 -1.29
N ASN A 59 -2.64 -14.24 -1.23
CA ASN A 59 -1.98 -13.31 -2.14
C ASN A 59 -1.68 -11.98 -1.42
N LEU A 60 -0.95 -11.07 -2.09
CA LEU A 60 -0.51 -9.79 -1.51
C LEU A 60 -1.70 -8.89 -1.11
N PHE A 61 -2.75 -8.84 -1.91
CA PHE A 61 -3.94 -8.04 -1.61
C PHE A 61 -4.63 -8.55 -0.34
N LEU A 62 -4.90 -9.84 -0.25
CA LEU A 62 -5.56 -10.44 0.90
C LEU A 62 -4.72 -10.33 2.18
N ALA A 63 -3.40 -10.50 2.09
CA ALA A 63 -2.50 -10.27 3.22
C ALA A 63 -2.59 -8.82 3.72
N LYS A 64 -2.55 -7.85 2.79
CA LYS A 64 -2.62 -6.43 3.16
C LYS A 64 -3.94 -6.05 3.82
N ILE A 65 -5.08 -6.44 3.24
CA ILE A 65 -6.39 -6.10 3.82
C ILE A 65 -6.72 -6.91 5.08
N ALA A 66 -6.19 -8.13 5.23
CA ALA A 66 -6.27 -8.86 6.48
C ALA A 66 -5.60 -8.05 7.60
N MET A 67 -4.44 -7.45 7.34
CA MET A 67 -3.77 -6.59 8.30
C MET A 67 -4.54 -5.29 8.55
N ASP A 68 -4.91 -4.56 7.48
CA ASP A 68 -5.45 -3.21 7.59
C ASP A 68 -6.88 -3.16 8.12
N ILE A 69 -7.70 -4.15 7.79
CA ILE A 69 -9.12 -4.15 8.14
C ILE A 69 -9.43 -5.13 9.27
N GLU A 70 -9.05 -6.40 9.12
CA GLU A 70 -9.47 -7.44 10.05
C GLU A 70 -8.61 -7.49 11.32
N ALA A 71 -7.28 -7.43 11.19
CA ALA A 71 -6.41 -7.49 12.35
C ALA A 71 -6.59 -6.26 13.28
N LYS A 72 -6.85 -5.08 12.70
CA LYS A 72 -7.12 -3.86 13.49
C LYS A 72 -8.41 -3.97 14.32
N LYS A 73 -9.40 -4.73 13.87
CA LYS A 73 -10.66 -4.99 14.59
C LYS A 73 -10.51 -6.09 15.64
N SER A 74 -9.53 -6.97 15.50
CA SER A 74 -9.32 -8.08 16.40
C SER A 74 -8.80 -7.59 17.76
N LYS A 75 -9.18 -8.30 18.83
CA LYS A 75 -8.61 -8.06 20.15
C LYS A 75 -7.14 -8.48 20.13
N PRO A 76 -6.23 -7.64 20.67
CA PRO A 76 -4.84 -8.05 20.82
C PRO A 76 -4.73 -9.24 21.77
N ASP A 77 -3.72 -10.08 21.56
CA ASP A 77 -3.36 -11.07 22.56
C ASP A 77 -2.71 -10.42 23.81
N LYS A 78 -2.26 -11.24 24.76
CA LYS A 78 -1.61 -10.77 25.99
C LYS A 78 -0.35 -9.92 25.75
N ASP A 79 0.28 -10.07 24.59
CA ASP A 79 1.52 -9.39 24.21
C ASP A 79 1.24 -8.18 23.27
N GLY A 80 -0.05 -7.85 23.04
CA GLY A 80 -0.47 -6.76 22.17
C GLY A 80 -0.49 -7.11 20.68
N VAL A 81 -0.21 -8.35 20.32
CA VAL A 81 -0.13 -8.83 18.94
C VAL A 81 -1.53 -9.04 18.36
N ARG A 82 -1.71 -8.61 17.10
CA ARG A 82 -2.93 -8.82 16.32
C ARG A 82 -2.59 -9.48 15.01
N ILE A 83 -3.25 -10.62 14.74
CA ILE A 83 -3.09 -11.35 13.49
C ILE A 83 -4.47 -11.66 12.94
N ALA A 84 -4.66 -11.46 11.64
CA ALA A 84 -5.85 -11.91 10.93
C ALA A 84 -5.43 -12.66 9.67
N ALA A 85 -6.30 -13.54 9.19
CA ALA A 85 -6.09 -14.32 7.98
C ALA A 85 -7.30 -14.22 7.07
N LEU A 86 -7.06 -14.10 5.77
CA LEU A 86 -8.07 -14.09 4.72
C LEU A 86 -7.60 -14.98 3.56
N ASP A 87 -8.51 -15.78 3.05
CA ASP A 87 -8.50 -16.34 1.71
C ASP A 87 -9.61 -15.68 0.87
N GLU A 88 -9.74 -16.05 -0.39
CA GLU A 88 -10.70 -15.45 -1.32
C GLU A 88 -12.15 -15.62 -0.85
N MET A 89 -12.48 -16.75 -0.23
CA MET A 89 -13.83 -17.02 0.24
C MET A 89 -14.15 -16.25 1.51
N THR A 90 -13.29 -16.30 2.50
CA THR A 90 -13.46 -15.56 3.75
C THR A 90 -13.43 -14.04 3.53
N PHE A 91 -12.66 -13.56 2.54
CA PHE A 91 -12.72 -12.17 2.09
C PHE A 91 -14.12 -11.80 1.59
N ARG A 92 -14.69 -12.61 0.69
CA ARG A 92 -16.03 -12.35 0.13
C ARG A 92 -17.10 -12.39 1.21
N GLU A 93 -17.02 -13.36 2.10
CA GLU A 93 -17.98 -13.50 3.21
C GLU A 93 -17.93 -12.32 4.19
N LYS A 94 -16.74 -11.83 4.53
CA LYS A 94 -16.57 -10.82 5.58
C LYS A 94 -16.53 -9.39 5.06
N LEU A 95 -15.91 -9.16 3.87
CA LEU A 95 -15.53 -7.83 3.43
C LEU A 95 -16.23 -7.35 2.16
N TRP A 96 -17.00 -8.18 1.46
CA TRP A 96 -17.75 -7.73 0.28
C TRP A 96 -18.77 -6.61 0.57
N THR A 97 -19.23 -6.50 1.80
CA THR A 97 -20.16 -5.43 2.23
C THR A 97 -19.47 -4.35 3.05
N HIS A 98 -18.15 -4.43 3.23
CA HIS A 98 -17.38 -3.46 4.02
C HIS A 98 -17.38 -2.08 3.38
N ARG A 99 -17.44 -1.05 4.22
CA ARG A 99 -17.34 0.38 3.88
C ARG A 99 -16.48 1.10 4.93
N PRO A 100 -15.82 2.16 4.54
CA PRO A 100 -15.76 2.79 3.21
C PRO A 100 -14.83 2.02 2.25
N LEU A 101 -14.97 2.26 0.94
CA LEU A 101 -14.07 1.68 -0.07
C LEU A 101 -12.60 2.10 0.11
N THR A 102 -12.37 3.25 0.70
CA THR A 102 -11.01 3.78 0.97
C THR A 102 -10.22 2.99 2.01
N ASP A 103 -10.83 2.06 2.72
CA ASP A 103 -10.13 1.15 3.63
C ASP A 103 -9.38 0.04 2.87
N PHE A 104 -9.77 -0.20 1.61
CA PHE A 104 -9.12 -1.19 0.78
C PHE A 104 -7.86 -0.66 0.12
N TRP A 105 -6.82 -1.48 0.16
CA TRP A 105 -5.55 -1.18 -0.48
C TRP A 105 -5.74 -0.76 -1.94
N ARG A 106 -5.04 0.31 -2.35
CA ARG A 106 -5.06 0.92 -3.69
C ARG A 106 -6.36 1.64 -4.08
N ILE A 107 -7.35 1.74 -3.18
CA ILE A 107 -8.55 2.56 -3.40
C ILE A 107 -8.43 3.87 -2.63
N GLY A 108 -7.95 4.90 -3.30
CA GLY A 108 -7.94 6.26 -2.76
C GLY A 108 -9.27 7.00 -2.98
N LYS A 109 -9.38 8.20 -2.41
CA LYS A 109 -10.59 9.05 -2.51
C LYS A 109 -11.10 9.23 -3.94
N GLY A 110 -10.21 9.45 -4.91
CA GLY A 110 -10.60 9.65 -6.31
C GLY A 110 -11.21 8.41 -6.96
N ILE A 111 -10.72 7.21 -6.65
CA ILE A 111 -11.31 5.95 -7.12
C ILE A 111 -12.65 5.71 -6.43
N SER A 112 -12.71 5.86 -5.11
CA SER A 112 -13.95 5.71 -4.33
C SER A 112 -15.06 6.62 -4.86
N GLN A 113 -14.79 7.90 -5.06
CA GLN A 113 -15.79 8.85 -5.60
C GLN A 113 -16.31 8.45 -6.99
N LYS A 114 -15.44 7.96 -7.87
CA LYS A 114 -15.85 7.49 -9.20
C LYS A 114 -16.70 6.23 -9.12
N LEU A 115 -16.36 5.28 -8.25
CA LEU A 115 -17.16 4.07 -8.01
C LEU A 115 -18.53 4.44 -7.42
N GLU A 116 -18.57 5.33 -6.42
CA GLU A 116 -19.79 5.82 -5.81
C GLU A 116 -20.72 6.56 -6.83
N ALA A 117 -20.13 7.33 -7.75
CA ALA A 117 -20.88 7.94 -8.86
C ALA A 117 -21.47 6.90 -9.82
N MET A 118 -20.93 5.69 -9.85
CA MET A 118 -21.47 4.54 -10.57
C MET A 118 -22.45 3.72 -9.72
N GLN A 119 -22.80 4.16 -8.51
CA GLN A 119 -23.60 3.45 -7.50
C GLN A 119 -22.97 2.14 -7.01
N LEU A 120 -21.63 2.06 -7.03
CA LEU A 120 -20.84 0.95 -6.50
C LEU A 120 -20.20 1.39 -5.20
N PHE A 121 -20.74 0.92 -4.09
CA PHE A 121 -20.35 1.38 -2.75
C PHE A 121 -19.50 0.38 -1.98
N THR A 122 -19.38 -0.83 -2.50
CA THR A 122 -18.65 -1.93 -1.89
C THR A 122 -17.86 -2.71 -2.93
N LEU A 123 -16.84 -3.47 -2.53
CA LEU A 123 -16.15 -4.36 -3.46
C LEU A 123 -17.07 -5.48 -3.99
N GLY A 124 -18.04 -5.93 -3.18
CA GLY A 124 -19.06 -6.86 -3.65
C GLY A 124 -19.94 -6.26 -4.75
N ASP A 125 -20.20 -4.94 -4.75
CA ASP A 125 -20.90 -4.28 -5.85
C ASP A 125 -20.04 -4.25 -7.11
N VAL A 126 -18.75 -3.96 -6.99
CA VAL A 126 -17.81 -3.98 -8.12
C VAL A 126 -17.69 -5.39 -8.71
N ALA A 127 -17.54 -6.41 -7.88
CA ALA A 127 -17.47 -7.81 -8.32
C ALA A 127 -18.73 -8.23 -9.09
N ARG A 128 -19.91 -7.87 -8.59
CA ARG A 128 -21.17 -8.15 -9.32
C ARG A 128 -21.31 -7.36 -10.60
N ALA A 129 -20.90 -6.09 -10.59
CA ALA A 129 -20.93 -5.24 -11.78
C ALA A 129 -20.01 -5.76 -12.89
N SER A 130 -18.89 -6.39 -12.56
CA SER A 130 -17.98 -6.99 -13.56
C SER A 130 -18.56 -8.20 -14.29
N LEU A 131 -19.68 -8.75 -13.83
CA LEU A 131 -20.37 -9.87 -14.52
C LEU A 131 -21.38 -9.39 -15.57
N ASP A 132 -21.72 -8.10 -15.57
CA ASP A 132 -22.58 -7.49 -16.58
C ASP A 132 -21.74 -6.74 -17.61
N PRO A 133 -21.79 -7.11 -18.90
CA PRO A 133 -20.92 -6.53 -19.94
C PRO A 133 -21.02 -5.00 -20.07
N PHE A 134 -22.19 -4.42 -19.81
CA PHE A 134 -22.37 -2.97 -19.88
C PHE A 134 -21.70 -2.26 -18.69
N SER A 135 -21.83 -2.82 -17.51
CA SER A 135 -21.20 -2.27 -16.29
C SER A 135 -19.70 -2.46 -16.30
N GLU A 136 -19.23 -3.60 -16.79
CA GLU A 136 -17.80 -3.87 -17.00
C GLU A 136 -17.17 -2.86 -17.97
N ASP A 137 -17.81 -2.63 -19.13
CA ASP A 137 -17.35 -1.63 -20.11
C ASP A 137 -17.27 -0.22 -19.49
N ARG A 138 -18.23 0.14 -18.63
CA ARG A 138 -18.17 1.40 -17.88
C ARG A 138 -16.99 1.47 -16.93
N LEU A 139 -16.63 0.38 -16.23
CA LEU A 139 -15.46 0.31 -15.38
C LEU A 139 -14.19 0.55 -16.20
N TYR A 140 -14.02 -0.14 -17.33
CA TYR A 140 -12.87 0.06 -18.21
C TYR A 140 -12.80 1.47 -18.80
N LYS A 141 -13.91 2.05 -19.20
CA LYS A 141 -13.97 3.45 -19.69
C LYS A 141 -13.60 4.47 -18.62
N THR A 142 -13.94 4.19 -17.36
CA THR A 142 -13.70 5.10 -16.23
C THR A 142 -12.29 5.02 -15.67
N PHE A 143 -11.73 3.81 -15.59
CA PHE A 143 -10.49 3.53 -14.90
C PHE A 143 -9.33 3.09 -15.81
N GLY A 144 -9.60 2.83 -17.11
CA GLY A 144 -8.61 2.31 -18.04
C GLY A 144 -8.05 0.97 -17.55
N VAL A 145 -6.73 0.80 -17.66
CA VAL A 145 -6.03 -0.42 -17.20
C VAL A 145 -6.20 -0.71 -15.71
N ASN A 146 -6.50 0.29 -14.90
CA ASN A 146 -6.76 0.10 -13.48
C ASN A 146 -8.10 -0.59 -13.20
N ALA A 147 -9.00 -0.68 -14.18
CA ALA A 147 -10.28 -1.40 -14.01
C ALA A 147 -10.03 -2.87 -13.70
N GLU A 148 -9.10 -3.52 -14.40
CA GLU A 148 -8.74 -4.91 -14.18
C GLU A 148 -8.26 -5.15 -12.75
N LEU A 149 -7.33 -4.33 -12.27
CA LEU A 149 -6.87 -4.40 -10.88
C LEU A 149 -8.00 -4.25 -9.87
N ILE A 150 -8.93 -3.29 -10.11
CA ILE A 150 -10.05 -3.04 -9.20
C ILE A 150 -11.02 -4.22 -9.21
N ILE A 151 -11.28 -4.82 -10.37
CA ILE A 151 -12.14 -6.01 -10.54
C ILE A 151 -11.49 -7.20 -9.86
N ASP A 152 -10.22 -7.48 -10.12
CA ASP A 152 -9.47 -8.59 -9.52
C ASP A 152 -9.49 -8.49 -8.00
N HIS A 153 -9.17 -7.34 -7.44
CA HIS A 153 -9.24 -7.10 -6.00
C HIS A 153 -10.66 -7.26 -5.45
N ALA A 154 -11.68 -6.88 -6.22
CA ALA A 154 -13.07 -7.08 -5.80
C ALA A 154 -13.43 -8.57 -5.69
N TRP A 155 -12.79 -9.42 -6.47
CA TRP A 155 -12.91 -10.88 -6.37
C TRP A 155 -11.97 -11.50 -5.34
N GLY A 156 -11.06 -10.74 -4.76
CA GLY A 156 -10.03 -11.22 -3.84
C GLY A 156 -8.82 -11.81 -4.55
N TRP A 157 -8.63 -11.47 -5.82
CA TRP A 157 -7.55 -11.95 -6.65
C TRP A 157 -6.43 -10.91 -6.77
N GLU A 158 -5.18 -11.34 -6.73
CA GLU A 158 -3.99 -10.54 -7.01
C GLU A 158 -2.96 -11.45 -7.70
N PRO A 159 -2.73 -11.26 -9.00
CA PRO A 159 -1.80 -12.12 -9.74
C PRO A 159 -0.33 -11.82 -9.47
N VAL A 160 -0.02 -10.61 -8.96
CA VAL A 160 1.37 -10.19 -8.75
C VAL A 160 1.97 -10.93 -7.57
N THR A 161 3.13 -11.53 -7.80
CA THR A 161 3.92 -12.25 -6.80
C THR A 161 5.08 -11.41 -6.27
N VAL A 162 5.73 -11.89 -5.22
CA VAL A 162 6.98 -11.29 -4.70
C VAL A 162 8.05 -11.28 -5.80
N GLU A 163 8.15 -12.36 -6.59
CA GLU A 163 9.12 -12.46 -7.68
C GLU A 163 8.83 -11.45 -8.81
N ASP A 164 7.57 -11.24 -9.19
CA ASP A 164 7.21 -10.23 -10.20
C ASP A 164 7.61 -8.82 -9.77
N ILE A 165 7.41 -8.49 -8.49
CA ILE A 165 7.84 -7.19 -7.93
C ILE A 165 9.35 -7.04 -8.02
N ARG A 166 10.10 -8.07 -7.72
CA ARG A 166 11.58 -8.04 -7.75
C ARG A 166 12.14 -7.91 -9.15
N GLN A 167 11.50 -8.59 -10.11
CA GLN A 167 11.92 -8.55 -11.52
C GLN A 167 11.46 -7.28 -12.23
N TYR A 168 10.48 -6.56 -11.68
CA TYR A 168 9.95 -5.35 -12.31
C TYR A 168 11.03 -4.30 -12.52
N ARG A 169 11.12 -3.80 -13.72
CA ARG A 169 12.00 -2.69 -14.11
C ARG A 169 11.14 -1.60 -14.75
N PRO A 170 11.01 -0.43 -14.09
CA PRO A 170 10.25 0.67 -14.67
C PRO A 170 10.89 1.16 -15.96
N SER A 171 10.06 1.51 -16.96
CA SER A 171 10.51 2.10 -18.23
C SER A 171 11.06 3.52 -18.05
N THR A 172 10.60 4.21 -17.01
CA THR A 172 11.07 5.54 -16.62
C THR A 172 11.39 5.54 -15.13
N SER A 173 12.40 6.29 -14.75
CA SER A 173 12.77 6.44 -13.34
C SER A 173 12.85 7.91 -12.97
N SER A 174 12.36 8.26 -11.78
CA SER A 174 12.53 9.57 -11.19
C SER A 174 12.93 9.40 -9.72
N ILE A 175 13.68 10.38 -9.22
CA ILE A 175 13.94 10.51 -7.79
C ILE A 175 13.26 11.80 -7.35
N SER A 176 12.43 11.73 -6.33
CA SER A 176 11.70 12.88 -5.81
C SER A 176 11.91 13.00 -4.30
N SER A 177 11.91 14.24 -3.83
CA SER A 177 11.87 14.59 -2.42
C SER A 177 10.77 15.63 -2.23
N GLY A 178 10.01 15.53 -1.15
CA GLY A 178 8.94 16.46 -0.84
C GLY A 178 8.98 16.81 0.65
N GLN A 179 8.68 18.07 0.96
CA GLN A 179 8.57 18.53 2.34
C GLN A 179 7.31 19.37 2.50
N VAL A 180 6.48 19.01 3.47
CA VAL A 180 5.34 19.82 3.90
C VAL A 180 5.82 20.70 5.06
N LEU A 181 5.72 22.01 4.88
CA LEU A 181 6.15 22.97 5.88
C LEU A 181 5.06 23.15 6.96
N GLN A 182 5.47 23.43 8.20
CA GLN A 182 4.55 23.62 9.34
C GLN A 182 3.75 24.93 9.24
N CYS A 183 4.28 25.92 8.53
CA CYS A 183 3.65 27.21 8.28
C CYS A 183 4.17 27.78 6.96
N PRO A 184 3.53 28.81 6.39
CA PRO A 184 4.05 29.52 5.23
C PRO A 184 5.44 30.12 5.52
N TYR A 185 6.36 29.95 4.59
CA TYR A 185 7.72 30.48 4.64
C TYR A 185 7.86 31.64 3.66
N ASP A 186 8.65 32.65 4.05
CA ASP A 186 9.09 33.69 3.14
C ASP A 186 10.09 33.13 2.09
N PHE A 187 10.44 33.97 1.13
CA PHE A 187 11.33 33.61 0.03
C PHE A 187 12.69 33.06 0.52
N GLU A 188 13.30 33.72 1.52
CA GLU A 188 14.64 33.34 1.99
C GLU A 188 14.64 31.97 2.69
N LYS A 189 13.63 31.70 3.53
CA LYS A 189 13.47 30.41 4.17
C LYS A 189 13.09 29.34 3.14
N GLY A 190 12.18 29.64 2.21
CA GLY A 190 11.82 28.72 1.12
C GLY A 190 13.03 28.37 0.26
N ARG A 191 13.87 29.35 -0.07
CA ARG A 191 15.12 29.14 -0.82
C ARG A 191 16.09 28.21 -0.06
N LEU A 192 16.20 28.37 1.26
CA LEU A 192 17.04 27.49 2.08
C LEU A 192 16.56 26.04 2.02
N ILE A 193 15.24 25.80 2.18
CA ILE A 193 14.64 24.48 2.08
C ILE A 193 14.90 23.84 0.70
N VAL A 194 14.72 24.60 -0.38
CA VAL A 194 14.99 24.09 -1.74
C VAL A 194 16.47 23.69 -1.90
N ARG A 195 17.40 24.46 -1.32
CA ARG A 195 18.83 24.09 -1.35
C ARG A 195 19.10 22.80 -0.60
N GLU A 196 18.61 22.65 0.63
CA GLU A 196 18.76 21.43 1.43
C GLU A 196 18.17 20.21 0.70
N MET A 197 16.96 20.33 0.16
CA MET A 197 16.33 19.27 -0.61
C MET A 197 17.13 18.91 -1.87
N THR A 198 17.69 19.91 -2.56
CA THR A 198 18.51 19.69 -3.75
C THR A 198 19.81 18.94 -3.39
N GLU A 199 20.47 19.34 -2.30
CA GLU A 199 21.69 18.66 -1.82
C GLU A 199 21.39 17.18 -1.49
N LEU A 200 20.29 16.89 -0.80
CA LEU A 200 19.87 15.52 -0.50
C LEU A 200 19.57 14.71 -1.77
N LEU A 201 18.88 15.31 -2.76
CA LEU A 201 18.64 14.65 -4.04
C LEU A 201 19.93 14.37 -4.82
N VAL A 202 20.90 15.28 -4.81
CA VAL A 202 22.20 15.08 -5.45
C VAL A 202 22.96 13.92 -4.79
N LEU A 203 22.97 13.87 -3.46
CA LEU A 203 23.57 12.76 -2.72
C LEU A 203 22.92 11.42 -3.09
N GLU A 204 21.59 11.40 -3.25
CA GLU A 204 20.86 10.19 -3.66
C GLU A 204 21.21 9.76 -5.09
N LEU A 205 21.37 10.71 -6.04
CA LEU A 205 21.84 10.44 -7.40
C LEU A 205 23.23 9.80 -7.37
N VAL A 206 24.15 10.37 -6.57
CA VAL A 206 25.52 9.84 -6.42
C VAL A 206 25.48 8.42 -5.80
N ARG A 207 24.70 8.22 -4.75
CA ARG A 207 24.56 6.91 -4.10
C ARG A 207 24.04 5.83 -5.04
N LYS A 208 23.13 6.21 -5.93
CA LYS A 208 22.53 5.30 -6.95
C LYS A 208 23.37 5.19 -8.23
N HIS A 209 24.47 5.92 -8.35
CA HIS A 209 25.31 5.97 -9.55
C HIS A 209 24.52 6.35 -10.81
N VAL A 210 23.61 7.32 -10.71
CA VAL A 210 22.78 7.79 -11.83
C VAL A 210 22.95 9.29 -12.03
N VAL A 211 22.57 9.76 -13.23
CA VAL A 211 22.55 11.18 -13.62
C VAL A 211 21.15 11.55 -14.07
N THR A 212 20.82 12.82 -14.00
CA THR A 212 19.54 13.35 -14.52
C THR A 212 19.78 14.37 -15.62
N LYS A 213 18.83 14.45 -16.56
CA LYS A 213 18.75 15.50 -17.60
C LYS A 213 17.61 16.48 -17.33
N GLN A 214 16.80 16.23 -16.30
CA GLN A 214 15.65 17.06 -16.01
C GLN A 214 15.52 17.26 -14.50
N ILE A 215 15.20 18.48 -14.12
CA ILE A 215 14.86 18.85 -12.73
C ILE A 215 13.51 19.55 -12.80
N VAL A 216 12.62 19.17 -11.89
CA VAL A 216 11.30 19.79 -11.71
C VAL A 216 11.20 20.25 -10.26
N LEU A 217 10.78 21.50 -10.06
CA LEU A 217 10.49 22.08 -8.75
C LEU A 217 9.00 22.45 -8.69
N ASP A 218 8.28 21.87 -7.75
CA ASP A 218 6.90 22.21 -7.45
C ASP A 218 6.84 22.96 -6.11
N ILE A 219 6.19 24.11 -6.09
CA ILE A 219 6.01 24.94 -4.87
C ILE A 219 4.52 25.14 -4.65
N GLY A 220 3.99 24.58 -3.55
CA GLY A 220 2.66 24.88 -3.07
C GLY A 220 2.63 26.17 -2.26
N TYR A 221 1.76 27.08 -2.64
CA TYR A 221 1.51 28.30 -1.88
C TYR A 221 0.39 28.09 -0.86
N ASP A 222 0.50 28.77 0.27
CA ASP A 222 -0.62 28.84 1.22
C ASP A 222 -1.80 29.60 0.62
N ARG A 223 -3.02 29.14 0.93
CA ARG A 223 -4.26 29.72 0.38
C ARG A 223 -4.42 31.20 0.71
N GLU A 224 -3.96 31.64 1.89
CA GLU A 224 -4.03 33.04 2.32
C GLU A 224 -3.05 33.92 1.56
N SER A 225 -1.99 33.34 0.98
CA SER A 225 -0.96 34.03 0.21
C SER A 225 -1.30 34.20 -1.27
N LEU A 226 -2.36 33.53 -1.75
CA LEU A 226 -2.79 33.64 -3.15
C LEU A 226 -3.65 34.92 -3.32
N PRO A 227 -3.35 35.77 -4.32
CA PRO A 227 -4.18 36.95 -4.59
C PRO A 227 -5.54 36.49 -5.10
N GLY A 228 -6.55 36.57 -4.24
CA GLY A 228 -7.96 36.69 -4.54
C GLY A 228 -8.66 35.70 -5.44
N GLU A 229 -9.30 34.68 -4.85
CA GLU A 229 -10.71 34.44 -5.12
C GLU A 229 -11.47 34.72 -3.82
N ARG A 230 -11.86 35.99 -3.63
CA ARG A 230 -12.93 36.33 -2.70
C ARG A 230 -14.23 35.99 -3.40
N SER A 231 -14.82 34.85 -3.01
CA SER A 231 -16.21 34.51 -3.32
C SER A 231 -17.19 35.56 -2.83
#